data_d63af86c793ece09ef816a9bb053fc78
#
_entry.id   d63af86c793ece09ef816a9bb053fc78
#
_cell.length_a   1.000
_cell.length_b   1.000
_cell.length_c   1.000
_cell.angle_alpha   90.00
_cell.angle_beta   90.00
_cell.angle_gamma   90.00
#
_symmetry.space_group_name_H-M   'P 1'
#
loop_
_entity.id
_entity.type
_entity.pdbx_description
1 polymer ?
#
loop_
_entity_poly.entity_id
_entity_poly.type
_entity_poly.pdbx_seq_one_letter_code
_entity_poly.pdbx_strand_id
1 'polypeptide(L)'
;NELTTELVRTLEEDNFREPEIARTVKSAYQNVMTAEETESFENPPSNSSKVQKSPIGFSENENPAEKEDEIIGEELREQTPTFPDEIYDLIPAIFKECVSIARDERERDGLLLSCITTISSMLPSVSIRYNRRNYQPNIYCIVVASSGANKNLIGYGIRLHKHYCEYWEKQSLKIEKEYKKALRDYTLSLQAIRKKNTAATNLPDEPEEPKLAFPLIPADISRAQLITHLINNQSCSSLLTSTEASSVSTARNQDYGHFDDILCKAFEHELISSSYKINGRHPLKVEYPSLSAFLTGTPSSLILFIPTMETGLYNRFLINTFRLPAAWQDVFAEEKVRADDLFNELSMRFAQMALFLKDSPTEVKLTDTQKKEFNRVFTQLLKDTDQLGNDDLLGVVKRYGVITARICCIFSAIDKGAMRMETLEVYCSDAHFKAALAIVLCCFEHSKLVSTSVKSSAEDTKPLQSPDNLSRLLTKLKKSFSAKEACALGEELNLSRSTVYYLLNKGIKAGRISKLAHGSYILKI
;
A
#
# COMPACT_ATOMS: atom_id res chain seq x y z
N ASN A 1 4.74 -40.38 -19.55
CA ASN A 1 3.58 -41.28 -19.75
C ASN A 1 2.77 -41.48 -18.47
N GLU A 2 3.39 -41.74 -17.30
CA GLU A 2 2.64 -41.86 -16.03
C GLU A 2 1.99 -40.54 -15.60
N LEU A 3 2.72 -39.43 -15.65
CA LEU A 3 2.20 -38.08 -15.37
C LEU A 3 1.01 -37.69 -16.28
N THR A 4 1.06 -38.06 -17.54
CA THR A 4 -0.03 -37.79 -18.51
C THR A 4 -1.27 -38.58 -18.17
N THR A 5 -1.12 -39.85 -17.74
CA THR A 5 -2.23 -40.72 -17.35
C THR A 5 -2.89 -40.24 -16.06
N GLU A 6 -2.11 -39.77 -15.10
CA GLU A 6 -2.60 -39.23 -13.84
C GLU A 6 -3.34 -37.90 -14.03
N LEU A 7 -2.82 -37.00 -14.90
CA LEU A 7 -3.47 -35.74 -15.25
C LEU A 7 -4.83 -35.97 -15.95
N VAL A 8 -4.91 -36.91 -16.90
CA VAL A 8 -6.16 -37.27 -17.58
C VAL A 8 -7.17 -37.79 -16.57
N ARG A 9 -6.78 -38.68 -15.66
CA ARG A 9 -7.67 -39.23 -14.61
C ARG A 9 -8.19 -38.13 -13.68
N THR A 10 -7.36 -37.19 -13.25
CA THR A 10 -7.77 -36.08 -12.40
C THR A 10 -8.77 -35.17 -13.11
N LEU A 11 -8.56 -34.85 -14.39
CA LEU A 11 -9.44 -34.01 -15.17
C LEU A 11 -10.80 -34.68 -15.48
N GLU A 12 -10.83 -36.02 -15.62
CA GLU A 12 -12.08 -36.80 -15.75
C GLU A 12 -12.87 -36.82 -14.41
N GLU A 13 -12.19 -36.95 -13.28
CA GLU A 13 -12.80 -36.85 -11.95
C GLU A 13 -13.43 -35.47 -11.68
N ASP A 14 -12.89 -34.40 -12.27
CA ASP A 14 -13.41 -33.02 -12.18
C ASP A 14 -14.53 -32.70 -13.22
N ASN A 15 -15.01 -33.71 -13.97
CA ASN A 15 -16.07 -33.56 -14.99
C ASN A 15 -15.75 -32.61 -16.16
N PHE A 16 -14.50 -32.52 -16.58
CA PHE A 16 -14.13 -31.82 -17.81
C PHE A 16 -14.54 -32.59 -19.07
N ARG A 17 -14.93 -31.87 -20.13
CA ARG A 17 -15.29 -32.49 -21.42
C ARG A 17 -14.03 -32.96 -22.17
N GLU A 18 -14.14 -34.07 -22.91
CA GLU A 18 -13.02 -34.66 -23.69
C GLU A 18 -12.19 -33.64 -24.50
N PRO A 19 -12.77 -32.64 -25.22
CA PRO A 19 -11.99 -31.64 -25.93
C PRO A 19 -11.21 -30.68 -25.02
N GLU A 20 -11.66 -30.45 -23.78
CA GLU A 20 -10.99 -29.60 -22.79
C GLU A 20 -9.81 -30.32 -22.15
N ILE A 21 -9.98 -31.61 -21.86
CA ILE A 21 -8.92 -32.51 -21.38
C ILE A 21 -7.78 -32.55 -22.42
N ALA A 22 -8.10 -32.76 -23.70
CA ALA A 22 -7.11 -32.80 -24.78
C ALA A 22 -6.30 -31.49 -24.92
N ARG A 23 -6.92 -30.32 -24.72
CA ARG A 23 -6.25 -29.03 -24.75
C ARG A 23 -5.30 -28.86 -23.54
N THR A 24 -5.75 -29.21 -22.35
CA THR A 24 -4.99 -29.07 -21.09
C THR A 24 -3.78 -29.99 -21.11
N VAL A 25 -3.94 -31.24 -21.54
CA VAL A 25 -2.84 -32.20 -21.70
C VAL A 25 -1.82 -31.71 -22.75
N LYS A 26 -2.28 -31.19 -23.90
CA LYS A 26 -1.39 -30.66 -24.94
C LYS A 26 -0.60 -29.43 -24.46
N SER A 27 -1.22 -28.53 -23.70
CA SER A 27 -0.57 -27.37 -23.11
C SER A 27 0.48 -27.77 -22.07
N ALA A 28 0.17 -28.74 -21.20
CA ALA A 28 1.11 -29.27 -20.22
C ALA A 28 2.32 -29.94 -20.90
N TYR A 29 2.09 -30.71 -21.97
CA TYR A 29 3.15 -31.35 -22.75
C TYR A 29 4.09 -30.34 -23.43
N GLN A 30 3.54 -29.25 -23.98
CA GLN A 30 4.35 -28.18 -24.59
C GLN A 30 5.23 -27.46 -23.56
N ASN A 31 4.73 -27.26 -22.33
CA ASN A 31 5.48 -26.62 -21.25
C ASN A 31 6.60 -27.52 -20.72
N VAL A 32 6.40 -28.85 -20.69
CA VAL A 32 7.44 -29.82 -20.30
C VAL A 32 8.55 -29.93 -21.35
N MET A 33 8.19 -29.95 -22.63
CA MET A 33 9.17 -29.99 -23.73
C MET A 33 10.06 -28.74 -23.77
N THR A 34 9.50 -27.55 -23.47
CA THR A 34 10.30 -26.32 -23.36
C THR A 34 11.21 -26.30 -22.14
N ALA A 35 10.88 -27.00 -21.07
CA ALA A 35 11.73 -27.15 -19.90
C ALA A 35 12.87 -28.15 -20.13
N GLU A 36 12.62 -29.27 -20.84
CA GLU A 36 13.65 -30.27 -21.18
C GLU A 36 14.67 -29.72 -22.21
N GLU A 37 14.26 -28.84 -23.14
CA GLU A 37 15.19 -28.17 -24.07
C GLU A 37 16.12 -27.18 -23.34
N THR A 38 15.75 -26.64 -22.19
CA THR A 38 16.61 -25.78 -21.37
C THR A 38 17.58 -26.58 -20.47
N GLU A 39 17.25 -27.81 -20.07
CA GLU A 39 18.14 -28.67 -19.28
C GLU A 39 19.22 -29.40 -20.10
N SER A 40 19.08 -29.49 -21.42
CA SER A 40 20.04 -30.20 -22.29
C SER A 40 21.32 -29.41 -22.61
N PHE A 41 21.48 -28.18 -22.13
CA PHE A 41 22.64 -27.33 -22.37
C PHE A 41 23.68 -27.26 -21.26
N GLU A 42 23.51 -27.98 -20.15
CA GLU A 42 24.47 -28.00 -19.04
C GLU A 42 25.06 -29.39 -18.81
N ASN A 43 26.03 -29.81 -19.63
CA ASN A 43 27.12 -30.71 -19.19
C ASN A 43 28.20 -30.84 -20.27
N PRO A 44 29.34 -30.14 -20.15
CA PRO A 44 30.56 -30.52 -20.88
C PRO A 44 31.45 -31.45 -20.03
N PRO A 45 32.21 -32.34 -20.68
CA PRO A 45 33.01 -33.36 -19.99
C PRO A 45 34.23 -32.77 -19.29
N SER A 46 34.55 -33.37 -18.15
CA SER A 46 35.72 -33.08 -17.34
C SER A 46 37.02 -33.23 -18.12
N ASN A 47 37.83 -32.14 -18.19
CA ASN A 47 39.27 -32.28 -18.27
C ASN A 47 39.97 -31.12 -17.54
N SER A 48 40.88 -31.55 -16.69
CA SER A 48 41.72 -30.74 -15.82
C SER A 48 42.71 -29.88 -16.60
N SER A 49 42.73 -28.56 -16.41
CA SER A 49 43.98 -27.79 -16.25
C SER A 49 43.73 -26.30 -16.11
N LYS A 50 44.31 -25.77 -15.02
CA LYS A 50 44.72 -24.35 -14.80
C LYS A 50 43.68 -23.27 -14.79
N VAL A 51 43.33 -22.88 -13.56
CA VAL A 51 42.70 -21.63 -13.15
C VAL A 51 43.46 -20.41 -13.71
N GLN A 52 42.83 -19.68 -14.63
CA GLN A 52 43.07 -18.27 -14.81
C GLN A 52 41.78 -17.51 -14.48
N LYS A 53 41.84 -16.71 -13.44
CA LYS A 53 40.76 -15.77 -13.07
C LYS A 53 40.63 -14.72 -14.15
N SER A 54 39.49 -14.70 -14.83
CA SER A 54 39.04 -13.52 -15.61
C SER A 54 37.98 -12.78 -14.76
N PRO A 55 38.09 -11.47 -14.61
CA PRO A 55 37.10 -10.71 -13.85
C PRO A 55 35.83 -10.58 -14.68
N ILE A 56 34.69 -10.88 -14.05
CA ILE A 56 33.35 -10.56 -14.57
C ILE A 56 33.27 -9.03 -14.59
N GLY A 57 33.28 -8.46 -15.79
CA GLY A 57 33.09 -7.03 -15.98
C GLY A 57 31.67 -6.63 -15.62
N PHE A 58 31.48 -6.00 -14.47
CA PHE A 58 30.34 -5.14 -14.25
C PHE A 58 30.50 -3.90 -15.12
N SER A 59 29.44 -3.51 -15.83
CA SER A 59 29.42 -2.26 -16.57
C SER A 59 29.46 -1.11 -15.57
N GLU A 60 30.64 -0.52 -15.38
CA GLU A 60 30.84 0.68 -14.61
C GLU A 60 30.27 1.88 -15.40
N ASN A 61 29.07 2.28 -15.05
CA ASN A 61 28.55 3.63 -15.28
C ASN A 61 27.62 4.03 -14.12
N GLU A 62 28.01 3.70 -12.88
CA GLU A 62 27.40 4.24 -11.69
C GLU A 62 28.31 5.38 -11.17
N ASN A 63 27.68 6.55 -11.01
CA ASN A 63 28.35 7.76 -10.53
C ASN A 63 28.84 7.52 -9.08
N PRO A 64 30.15 7.68 -8.75
CA PRO A 64 30.64 7.43 -7.40
C PRO A 64 29.94 8.26 -6.30
N ALA A 65 29.47 9.47 -6.64
CA ALA A 65 28.75 10.35 -5.72
C ALA A 65 27.36 9.76 -5.33
N GLU A 66 26.66 9.09 -6.24
CA GLU A 66 25.36 8.47 -5.95
C GLU A 66 25.51 7.28 -4.98
N LYS A 67 26.61 6.52 -5.07
CA LYS A 67 26.90 5.43 -4.12
C LYS A 67 27.26 5.95 -2.73
N GLU A 68 27.99 7.06 -2.63
CA GLU A 68 28.32 7.68 -1.35
C GLU A 68 27.06 8.19 -0.65
N ASP A 69 26.14 8.86 -1.36
CA ASP A 69 24.88 9.35 -0.80
C ASP A 69 23.93 8.19 -0.39
N GLU A 70 23.93 7.08 -1.12
CA GLU A 70 23.16 5.89 -0.77
C GLU A 70 23.74 5.20 0.47
N ILE A 71 25.05 5.10 0.61
CA ILE A 71 25.74 4.56 1.78
C ILE A 71 25.48 5.42 3.02
N ILE A 72 25.58 6.74 2.91
CA ILE A 72 25.31 7.68 4.01
C ILE A 72 23.83 7.54 4.45
N GLY A 73 22.90 7.44 3.51
CA GLY A 73 21.49 7.26 3.82
C GLY A 73 21.20 5.93 4.54
N GLU A 74 21.95 4.87 4.24
CA GLU A 74 21.83 3.58 4.93
C GLU A 74 22.43 3.59 6.33
N GLU A 75 23.58 4.23 6.53
CA GLU A 75 24.20 4.41 7.86
C GLU A 75 23.31 5.23 8.80
N LEU A 76 22.63 6.26 8.29
CA LEU A 76 21.68 7.05 9.07
C LEU A 76 20.48 6.20 9.55
N ARG A 77 20.06 5.18 8.78
CA ARG A 77 18.97 4.27 9.20
C ARG A 77 19.37 3.33 10.34
N GLU A 78 20.65 3.06 10.55
CA GLU A 78 21.13 2.34 11.74
C GLU A 78 20.98 3.17 13.02
N GLN A 79 21.03 4.51 12.88
CA GLN A 79 20.94 5.46 13.99
C GLN A 79 19.50 5.95 14.26
N THR A 80 18.48 5.45 13.54
CA THR A 80 17.09 5.83 13.82
C THR A 80 16.69 5.40 15.23
N PRO A 81 15.92 6.23 15.96
CA PRO A 81 15.53 5.88 17.33
C PRO A 81 14.62 4.64 17.35
N THR A 82 14.69 3.87 18.42
CA THR A 82 13.70 2.87 18.79
C THR A 82 12.66 3.45 19.74
N PHE A 83 11.54 2.78 19.91
CA PHE A 83 10.58 3.21 20.91
C PHE A 83 11.18 3.09 22.31
N PRO A 84 10.94 4.09 23.21
CA PRO A 84 11.39 3.99 24.59
C PRO A 84 10.84 2.71 25.26
N ASP A 85 11.68 1.99 26.01
CA ASP A 85 11.28 0.73 26.63
C ASP A 85 10.06 0.86 27.54
N GLU A 86 9.90 2.00 28.18
CA GLU A 86 8.77 2.26 29.07
C GLU A 86 7.42 2.16 28.35
N ILE A 87 7.35 2.39 27.03
CA ILE A 87 6.05 2.31 26.33
C ILE A 87 5.46 0.91 26.38
N TYR A 88 6.31 -0.11 26.41
CA TYR A 88 5.86 -1.49 26.46
C TYR A 88 5.20 -1.86 27.79
N ASP A 89 5.43 -1.08 28.84
CA ASP A 89 4.68 -1.18 30.09
C ASP A 89 3.36 -0.40 30.08
N LEU A 90 3.24 0.55 29.16
CA LEU A 90 2.11 1.49 29.08
C LEU A 90 1.02 1.08 28.05
N ILE A 91 1.30 0.13 27.15
CA ILE A 91 0.33 -0.36 26.17
C ILE A 91 -0.59 -1.43 26.76
N PRO A 92 -1.77 -1.72 26.15
CA PRO A 92 -2.64 -2.81 26.59
C PRO A 92 -1.93 -4.17 26.62
N ALA A 93 -2.23 -5.01 27.62
CA ALA A 93 -1.54 -6.26 27.86
C ALA A 93 -1.46 -7.19 26.65
N ILE A 94 -2.52 -7.26 25.85
CA ILE A 94 -2.56 -8.11 24.66
C ILE A 94 -1.55 -7.68 23.58
N PHE A 95 -1.20 -6.38 23.48
CA PHE A 95 -0.14 -5.94 22.56
C PHE A 95 1.25 -6.32 23.10
N LYS A 96 1.43 -6.37 24.44
CA LYS A 96 2.68 -6.91 25.02
C LYS A 96 2.89 -8.37 24.64
N GLU A 97 1.81 -9.17 24.64
CA GLU A 97 1.85 -10.55 24.19
C GLU A 97 2.24 -10.63 22.70
N CYS A 98 1.69 -9.77 21.83
CA CYS A 98 2.04 -9.74 20.42
C CYS A 98 3.54 -9.54 20.18
N VAL A 99 4.17 -8.63 20.92
CA VAL A 99 5.59 -8.27 20.71
C VAL A 99 6.57 -9.16 21.48
N SER A 100 6.08 -10.11 22.27
CA SER A 100 6.91 -11.00 23.10
C SER A 100 7.84 -11.92 22.32
N ILE A 101 7.56 -12.13 21.02
CA ILE A 101 8.36 -12.98 20.12
C ILE A 101 9.46 -12.22 19.38
N ALA A 102 9.51 -10.89 19.51
CA ALA A 102 10.54 -10.08 18.86
C ALA A 102 11.92 -10.38 19.44
N ARG A 103 12.92 -10.44 18.56
CA ARG A 103 14.31 -10.78 18.91
C ARG A 103 15.15 -9.57 19.28
N ASP A 104 14.77 -8.42 18.73
CA ASP A 104 15.43 -7.13 18.97
C ASP A 104 14.40 -5.98 19.02
N GLU A 105 14.88 -4.80 19.38
CA GLU A 105 14.04 -3.62 19.52
C GLU A 105 13.41 -3.18 18.18
N ARG A 106 14.11 -3.31 17.05
CA ARG A 106 13.63 -2.93 15.72
C ARG A 106 12.48 -3.82 15.26
N GLU A 107 12.64 -5.14 15.44
CA GLU A 107 11.57 -6.11 15.21
C GLU A 107 10.36 -5.83 16.12
N ARG A 108 10.61 -5.55 17.40
CA ARG A 108 9.57 -5.26 18.40
C ARG A 108 8.74 -4.04 18.01
N ASP A 109 9.40 -2.95 17.62
CA ASP A 109 8.75 -1.71 17.21
C ASP A 109 7.92 -1.90 15.92
N GLY A 110 8.51 -2.52 14.91
CA GLY A 110 7.83 -2.80 13.64
C GLY A 110 6.63 -3.74 13.81
N LEU A 111 6.77 -4.78 14.65
CA LEU A 111 5.69 -5.72 14.95
C LEU A 111 4.56 -5.03 15.72
N LEU A 112 4.87 -4.15 16.69
CA LEU A 112 3.86 -3.35 17.40
C LEU A 112 3.07 -2.48 16.43
N LEU A 113 3.74 -1.78 15.51
CA LEU A 113 3.08 -0.95 14.49
C LEU A 113 2.19 -1.77 13.56
N SER A 114 2.64 -2.96 13.16
CA SER A 114 1.85 -3.89 12.37
C SER A 114 0.58 -4.32 13.11
N CYS A 115 0.71 -4.71 14.39
CA CYS A 115 -0.42 -5.09 15.24
C CYS A 115 -1.41 -3.93 15.42
N ILE A 116 -0.94 -2.74 15.80
CA ILE A 116 -1.79 -1.55 15.99
C ILE A 116 -2.55 -1.23 14.70
N THR A 117 -1.85 -1.24 13.55
CA THR A 117 -2.45 -0.92 12.25
C THR A 117 -3.49 -1.96 11.84
N THR A 118 -3.19 -3.25 12.04
CA THR A 118 -4.13 -4.34 11.74
C THR A 118 -5.40 -4.21 12.60
N ILE A 119 -5.25 -4.03 13.90
CA ILE A 119 -6.38 -3.90 14.83
C ILE A 119 -7.20 -2.64 14.53
N SER A 120 -6.58 -1.56 14.09
CA SER A 120 -7.26 -0.32 13.70
C SER A 120 -8.34 -0.54 12.63
N SER A 121 -8.18 -1.55 11.77
CA SER A 121 -9.14 -1.92 10.73
C SER A 121 -10.29 -2.81 11.21
N MET A 122 -10.30 -3.23 12.47
CA MET A 122 -11.30 -4.12 13.03
C MET A 122 -12.30 -3.39 13.95
N LEU A 123 -12.25 -2.06 14.02
CA LEU A 123 -12.96 -1.23 15.00
C LEU A 123 -13.95 -0.23 14.35
N PRO A 124 -14.92 -0.68 13.53
CA PRO A 124 -15.79 0.22 12.77
C PRO A 124 -16.74 1.06 13.63
N SER A 125 -17.07 0.61 14.84
CA SER A 125 -17.99 1.31 15.77
C SER A 125 -17.27 2.08 16.88
N VAL A 126 -15.95 2.30 16.72
CA VAL A 126 -15.13 3.04 17.67
C VAL A 126 -14.73 4.37 17.06
N SER A 127 -14.80 5.45 17.85
CA SER A 127 -14.46 6.79 17.36
C SER A 127 -13.83 7.67 18.44
N ILE A 128 -13.13 8.69 17.97
CA ILE A 128 -12.61 9.79 18.78
C ILE A 128 -12.93 11.12 18.10
N ARG A 129 -13.33 12.11 18.91
CA ARG A 129 -13.56 13.46 18.40
C ARG A 129 -12.25 14.25 18.34
N TYR A 130 -11.88 14.68 17.11
CA TYR A 130 -10.70 15.48 16.85
C TYR A 130 -11.06 16.63 15.88
N ASN A 131 -10.68 17.85 16.21
CA ASN A 131 -10.92 19.04 15.39
C ASN A 131 -12.34 19.12 14.79
N ARG A 132 -13.38 19.01 15.65
CA ARG A 132 -14.82 19.08 15.30
C ARG A 132 -15.38 17.93 14.47
N ARG A 133 -14.57 16.91 14.12
CA ARG A 133 -15.00 15.71 13.41
C ARG A 133 -14.84 14.47 14.28
N ASN A 134 -15.64 13.46 14.01
CA ASN A 134 -15.44 12.13 14.59
C ASN A 134 -14.58 11.33 13.61
N TYR A 135 -13.51 10.73 14.14
CA TYR A 135 -12.62 9.85 13.38
C TYR A 135 -12.72 8.44 13.92
N GLN A 136 -12.83 7.47 13.01
CA GLN A 136 -12.55 6.08 13.34
C GLN A 136 -11.04 5.87 13.48
N PRO A 137 -10.60 4.81 14.19
CA PRO A 137 -9.19 4.65 14.54
C PRO A 137 -8.30 4.12 13.41
N ASN A 138 -8.68 4.28 12.16
CA ASN A 138 -7.92 3.77 11.01
C ASN A 138 -6.53 4.40 10.89
N ILE A 139 -5.50 3.55 10.73
CA ILE A 139 -4.10 3.96 10.62
C ILE A 139 -3.53 3.48 9.28
N TYR A 140 -2.69 4.32 8.68
CA TYR A 140 -1.80 3.94 7.60
C TYR A 140 -0.39 3.87 8.15
N CYS A 141 0.28 2.75 7.95
CA CYS A 141 1.66 2.53 8.38
C CYS A 141 2.48 1.89 7.27
N ILE A 142 3.72 2.31 7.14
CA ILE A 142 4.69 1.69 6.26
C ILE A 142 6.01 1.47 7.00
N VAL A 143 6.52 0.24 6.91
CA VAL A 143 7.82 -0.14 7.46
C VAL A 143 8.82 -0.32 6.33
N VAL A 144 9.88 0.49 6.35
CA VAL A 144 10.88 0.57 5.28
C VAL A 144 12.21 0.05 5.81
N ALA A 145 12.67 -1.06 5.26
CA ALA A 145 13.97 -1.63 5.62
C ALA A 145 14.61 -2.31 4.40
N SER A 146 15.93 -2.47 4.41
CA SER A 146 16.68 -3.12 3.34
C SER A 146 16.19 -4.55 3.07
N SER A 147 16.51 -5.08 1.89
CA SER A 147 16.26 -6.51 1.59
C SER A 147 17.01 -7.38 2.60
N GLY A 148 16.35 -8.42 3.13
CA GLY A 148 16.95 -9.29 4.15
C GLY A 148 16.83 -8.82 5.61
N ALA A 149 16.21 -7.68 5.87
CA ALA A 149 16.02 -7.14 7.22
C ALA A 149 14.86 -7.81 7.99
N ASN A 150 14.71 -9.13 7.93
CA ASN A 150 13.75 -9.95 8.70
C ASN A 150 12.31 -9.39 8.81
N LYS A 151 11.85 -8.68 7.76
CA LYS A 151 10.49 -8.10 7.72
C LYS A 151 9.36 -9.13 7.85
N ASN A 152 9.68 -10.41 7.75
CA ASN A 152 8.72 -11.50 7.87
C ASN A 152 8.02 -11.50 9.23
N LEU A 153 8.77 -11.28 10.33
CA LEU A 153 8.17 -11.23 11.67
C LEU A 153 7.24 -10.03 11.82
N ILE A 154 7.64 -8.89 11.27
CA ILE A 154 6.79 -7.68 11.27
C ILE A 154 5.45 -7.95 10.58
N GLY A 155 5.43 -8.79 9.53
CA GLY A 155 4.22 -9.24 8.84
C GLY A 155 3.27 -10.10 9.69
N TYR A 156 3.74 -10.67 10.81
CA TYR A 156 2.86 -11.46 11.70
C TYR A 156 1.69 -10.65 12.27
N GLY A 157 1.84 -9.34 12.45
CA GLY A 157 0.75 -8.49 12.90
C GLY A 157 -0.49 -8.60 12.01
N ILE A 158 -0.34 -8.83 10.68
CA ILE A 158 -1.46 -8.99 9.75
C ILE A 158 -2.27 -10.26 10.07
N ARG A 159 -1.64 -11.31 10.64
CA ARG A 159 -2.31 -12.57 11.01
C ARG A 159 -3.36 -12.39 12.09
N LEU A 160 -3.30 -11.30 12.86
CA LEU A 160 -4.34 -10.95 13.84
C LEU A 160 -5.71 -10.73 13.18
N HIS A 161 -5.74 -10.45 11.88
CA HIS A 161 -6.97 -10.27 11.12
C HIS A 161 -7.68 -11.58 10.72
N LYS A 162 -7.02 -12.76 10.87
CA LYS A 162 -7.49 -14.06 10.37
C LYS A 162 -8.92 -14.39 10.80
N HIS A 163 -9.17 -14.53 12.11
CA HIS A 163 -10.48 -14.96 12.61
C HIS A 163 -11.58 -13.89 12.39
N TYR A 164 -11.19 -12.62 12.30
CA TYR A 164 -12.10 -11.56 11.91
C TYR A 164 -12.53 -11.67 10.44
N CYS A 165 -11.59 -11.97 9.53
CA CYS A 165 -11.90 -12.28 8.13
C CYS A 165 -12.81 -13.51 8.01
N GLU A 166 -12.46 -14.61 8.68
CA GLU A 166 -13.26 -15.85 8.66
C GLU A 166 -14.70 -15.62 9.11
N TYR A 167 -14.91 -14.76 10.10
CA TYR A 167 -16.27 -14.39 10.53
C TYR A 167 -17.03 -13.69 9.40
N TRP A 168 -16.46 -12.65 8.80
CA TRP A 168 -17.11 -11.87 7.76
C TRP A 168 -17.31 -12.65 6.46
N GLU A 169 -16.38 -13.50 6.09
CA GLU A 169 -16.49 -14.42 4.96
C GLU A 169 -17.66 -15.40 5.17
N LYS A 170 -17.79 -15.98 6.35
CA LYS A 170 -18.94 -16.85 6.69
C LYS A 170 -20.28 -16.10 6.60
N GLN A 171 -20.34 -14.84 7.08
CA GLN A 171 -21.54 -14.02 6.95
C GLN A 171 -21.85 -13.73 5.48
N SER A 172 -20.85 -13.34 4.68
CA SER A 172 -21.00 -13.05 3.25
C SER A 172 -21.48 -14.27 2.48
N LEU A 173 -20.92 -15.45 2.72
CA LEU A 173 -21.35 -16.70 2.10
C LEU A 173 -22.81 -17.07 2.48
N LYS A 174 -23.23 -16.78 3.71
CA LYS A 174 -24.63 -17.01 4.13
C LYS A 174 -25.58 -16.08 3.37
N ILE A 175 -25.29 -14.80 3.34
CA ILE A 175 -26.08 -13.77 2.64
C ILE A 175 -26.16 -14.10 1.13
N GLU A 176 -25.04 -14.50 0.52
CA GLU A 176 -24.98 -14.89 -0.89
C GLU A 176 -25.89 -16.10 -1.21
N LYS A 177 -25.89 -17.11 -0.32
CA LYS A 177 -26.80 -18.28 -0.47
C LYS A 177 -28.25 -17.87 -0.37
N GLU A 178 -28.61 -17.02 0.56
CA GLU A 178 -29.98 -16.51 0.74
C GLU A 178 -30.40 -15.70 -0.49
N TYR A 179 -29.57 -14.84 -1.02
CA TYR A 179 -29.79 -14.08 -2.25
C TYR A 179 -29.98 -14.99 -3.47
N LYS A 180 -29.12 -15.99 -3.66
CA LYS A 180 -29.27 -16.97 -4.76
C LYS A 180 -30.58 -17.74 -4.68
N LYS A 181 -31.06 -18.06 -3.47
CA LYS A 181 -32.36 -18.69 -3.27
C LYS A 181 -33.49 -17.72 -3.66
N ALA A 182 -33.48 -16.50 -3.13
CA ALA A 182 -34.47 -15.47 -3.43
C ALA A 182 -34.54 -15.17 -4.94
N LEU A 183 -33.40 -15.09 -5.63
CA LEU A 183 -33.35 -14.88 -7.08
C LEU A 183 -33.95 -16.04 -7.89
N ARG A 184 -33.76 -17.30 -7.44
CA ARG A 184 -34.42 -18.46 -8.04
C ARG A 184 -35.94 -18.39 -7.86
N ASP A 185 -36.42 -18.12 -6.65
CA ASP A 185 -37.83 -18.02 -6.33
C ASP A 185 -38.49 -16.89 -7.13
N TYR A 186 -37.82 -15.74 -7.26
CA TYR A 186 -38.24 -14.64 -8.15
C TYR A 186 -38.35 -15.09 -9.61
N THR A 187 -37.32 -15.76 -10.14
CA THR A 187 -37.31 -16.25 -11.53
C THR A 187 -38.44 -17.26 -11.80
N LEU A 188 -38.70 -18.19 -10.86
CA LEU A 188 -39.79 -19.14 -10.94
C LEU A 188 -41.15 -18.44 -10.91
N SER A 189 -41.32 -17.43 -10.06
CA SER A 189 -42.53 -16.61 -9.98
C SER A 189 -42.82 -15.90 -11.30
N LEU A 190 -41.79 -15.28 -11.92
CA LEU A 190 -41.94 -14.67 -13.24
C LEU A 190 -42.32 -15.67 -14.33
N GLN A 191 -41.75 -16.89 -14.32
CA GLN A 191 -42.10 -17.94 -15.28
C GLN A 191 -43.54 -18.41 -15.08
N ALA A 192 -44.04 -18.54 -13.84
CA ALA A 192 -45.41 -18.93 -13.53
C ALA A 192 -46.41 -17.87 -14.00
N ILE A 193 -46.12 -16.58 -13.82
CA ILE A 193 -46.94 -15.46 -14.30
C ILE A 193 -47.04 -15.48 -15.84
N ARG A 194 -45.90 -15.64 -16.53
CA ARG A 194 -45.84 -15.73 -18.01
C ARG A 194 -46.67 -16.91 -18.55
N LYS A 195 -46.63 -18.07 -17.91
CA LYS A 195 -47.38 -19.24 -18.32
C LYS A 195 -48.91 -19.08 -18.14
N LYS A 196 -49.35 -18.31 -17.14
CA LYS A 196 -50.75 -18.09 -16.84
C LYS A 196 -51.44 -17.02 -17.71
N ASN A 197 -50.69 -16.30 -18.56
CA ASN A 197 -51.17 -15.21 -19.42
C ASN A 197 -52.03 -14.16 -18.67
N THR A 198 -51.88 -14.06 -17.36
CA THR A 198 -52.59 -13.09 -16.50
C THR A 198 -51.84 -11.76 -16.58
N ALA A 199 -52.56 -10.68 -16.90
CA ALA A 199 -52.04 -9.33 -16.76
C ALA A 199 -51.61 -9.14 -15.30
N ALA A 200 -50.27 -9.15 -15.06
CA ALA A 200 -49.72 -9.12 -13.71
C ALA A 200 -49.87 -7.70 -13.13
N THR A 201 -50.88 -7.52 -12.30
CA THR A 201 -51.08 -6.31 -11.50
C THR A 201 -50.07 -6.21 -10.36
N ASN A 202 -49.40 -7.29 -9.97
CA ASN A 202 -48.36 -7.34 -8.92
C ASN A 202 -47.24 -8.27 -9.36
N LEU A 203 -46.22 -7.70 -10.02
CA LEU A 203 -44.94 -8.39 -10.19
C LEU A 203 -44.19 -8.40 -8.86
N PRO A 204 -43.57 -9.52 -8.45
CA PRO A 204 -42.69 -9.52 -7.30
C PRO A 204 -41.47 -8.62 -7.56
N ASP A 205 -41.00 -7.94 -6.54
CA ASP A 205 -39.80 -7.15 -6.62
C ASP A 205 -38.58 -8.03 -6.83
N GLU A 206 -37.65 -7.56 -7.67
CA GLU A 206 -36.37 -8.24 -7.89
C GLU A 206 -35.51 -8.13 -6.62
N PRO A 207 -34.95 -9.25 -6.13
CA PRO A 207 -34.09 -9.21 -4.96
C PRO A 207 -32.85 -8.29 -5.20
N GLU A 208 -32.56 -7.40 -4.25
CA GLU A 208 -31.41 -6.55 -4.31
C GLU A 208 -30.09 -7.34 -4.14
N GLU A 209 -29.08 -7.01 -4.95
CA GLU A 209 -27.75 -7.62 -4.86
C GLU A 209 -27.10 -7.29 -3.51
N PRO A 210 -26.71 -8.28 -2.70
CA PRO A 210 -26.20 -8.04 -1.37
C PRO A 210 -24.78 -7.48 -1.40
N LYS A 211 -24.43 -6.72 -0.36
CA LYS A 211 -23.06 -6.29 -0.12
C LYS A 211 -22.31 -7.41 0.60
N LEU A 212 -21.32 -7.99 -0.08
CA LEU A 212 -20.48 -9.06 0.48
C LEU A 212 -19.21 -8.44 1.08
N ALA A 213 -19.04 -8.57 2.38
CA ALA A 213 -17.93 -7.99 3.11
C ALA A 213 -16.70 -8.92 3.10
N PHE A 214 -15.56 -8.38 2.64
CA PHE A 214 -14.24 -9.01 2.67
C PHE A 214 -13.25 -7.96 3.19
N PRO A 215 -12.98 -7.94 4.51
CA PRO A 215 -12.27 -6.82 5.13
C PRO A 215 -10.78 -6.74 4.78
N LEU A 216 -10.14 -7.83 4.37
CA LEU A 216 -8.75 -7.84 3.92
C LEU A 216 -8.68 -7.56 2.41
N ILE A 217 -7.95 -6.52 2.03
CA ILE A 217 -7.81 -6.05 0.64
C ILE A 217 -6.36 -6.21 0.21
N PRO A 218 -6.06 -6.97 -0.86
CA PRO A 218 -4.72 -7.04 -1.41
C PRO A 218 -4.33 -5.72 -2.08
N ALA A 219 -3.04 -5.41 -2.10
CA ALA A 219 -2.56 -4.12 -2.59
C ALA A 219 -2.45 -4.03 -4.12
N ASP A 220 -2.57 -5.13 -4.84
CA ASP A 220 -2.58 -5.22 -6.31
C ASP A 220 -3.98 -5.00 -6.92
N ILE A 221 -4.82 -4.27 -6.20
CA ILE A 221 -6.22 -4.02 -6.53
C ILE A 221 -6.39 -2.83 -7.49
N SER A 222 -7.38 -2.90 -8.38
CA SER A 222 -7.77 -1.77 -9.22
C SER A 222 -8.54 -0.70 -8.44
N ARG A 223 -8.52 0.57 -8.93
CA ARG A 223 -9.29 1.68 -8.35
C ARG A 223 -10.78 1.34 -8.16
N ALA A 224 -11.41 0.75 -9.17
CA ALA A 224 -12.84 0.42 -9.12
C ALA A 224 -13.14 -0.66 -8.08
N GLN A 225 -12.31 -1.69 -8.00
CA GLN A 225 -12.44 -2.75 -7.01
C GLN A 225 -12.22 -2.21 -5.59
N LEU A 226 -11.24 -1.31 -5.37
CA LEU A 226 -11.03 -0.69 -4.06
C LEU A 226 -12.28 0.07 -3.60
N ILE A 227 -12.91 0.86 -4.48
CA ILE A 227 -14.16 1.56 -4.15
C ILE A 227 -15.28 0.56 -3.82
N THR A 228 -15.40 -0.52 -4.58
CA THR A 228 -16.40 -1.58 -4.34
C THR A 228 -16.18 -2.24 -2.98
N HIS A 229 -14.94 -2.58 -2.63
CA HIS A 229 -14.63 -3.10 -1.29
C HIS A 229 -15.00 -2.12 -0.18
N LEU A 230 -14.68 -0.82 -0.33
CA LEU A 230 -15.04 0.20 0.66
C LEU A 230 -16.56 0.35 0.83
N ILE A 231 -17.35 0.17 -0.24
CA ILE A 231 -18.81 0.17 -0.18
C ILE A 231 -19.31 -1.07 0.56
N ASN A 232 -18.76 -2.23 0.26
CA ASN A 232 -19.21 -3.51 0.82
C ASN A 232 -18.78 -3.67 2.29
N ASN A 233 -17.63 -3.12 2.66
CA ASN A 233 -17.02 -3.28 3.98
C ASN A 233 -17.44 -2.21 5.02
N GLN A 234 -18.48 -1.41 4.77
CA GLN A 234 -18.90 -0.35 5.68
C GLN A 234 -19.19 -0.84 7.12
N SER A 235 -19.64 -2.09 7.26
CA SER A 235 -19.94 -2.69 8.56
C SER A 235 -18.75 -3.31 9.28
N CYS A 236 -17.62 -3.51 8.59
CA CYS A 236 -16.45 -4.20 9.12
C CYS A 236 -15.14 -3.41 9.00
N SER A 237 -15.14 -2.28 8.27
CA SER A 237 -13.91 -1.58 7.91
C SER A 237 -12.99 -2.42 7.01
N SER A 238 -11.86 -1.88 6.57
CA SER A 238 -10.96 -2.54 5.61
C SER A 238 -9.50 -2.41 6.01
N LEU A 239 -8.72 -3.44 5.72
CA LEU A 239 -7.26 -3.44 5.79
C LEU A 239 -6.66 -3.65 4.39
N LEU A 240 -5.97 -2.64 3.87
CA LEU A 240 -5.11 -2.78 2.69
C LEU A 240 -3.73 -3.21 3.14
N THR A 241 -3.21 -4.31 2.59
CA THR A 241 -1.90 -4.81 3.00
C THR A 241 -1.06 -5.32 1.84
N SER A 242 0.25 -5.11 1.95
CA SER A 242 1.26 -5.71 1.08
C SER A 242 2.57 -5.90 1.83
N THR A 243 3.20 -7.02 1.59
CA THR A 243 4.57 -7.30 2.04
C THR A 243 5.63 -6.59 1.18
N GLU A 244 5.23 -6.07 0.02
CA GLU A 244 6.07 -5.28 -0.89
C GLU A 244 5.31 -4.05 -1.38
N ALA A 245 5.73 -2.86 -0.96
CA ALA A 245 5.11 -1.60 -1.40
C ALA A 245 5.20 -1.38 -2.92
N SER A 246 6.13 -2.07 -3.61
CA SER A 246 6.24 -2.08 -5.07
C SER A 246 5.01 -2.66 -5.78
N SER A 247 4.30 -3.62 -5.18
CA SER A 247 3.07 -4.18 -5.76
C SER A 247 1.96 -3.12 -5.86
N VAL A 248 1.86 -2.24 -4.87
CA VAL A 248 0.93 -1.09 -4.89
C VAL A 248 1.28 -0.13 -6.03
N SER A 249 2.58 0.13 -6.26
CA SER A 249 3.02 1.02 -7.34
C SER A 249 2.78 0.41 -8.73
N THR A 250 2.86 -0.90 -8.87
CA THR A 250 2.53 -1.59 -10.13
C THR A 250 1.03 -1.48 -10.46
N ALA A 251 0.16 -1.67 -9.47
CA ALA A 251 -1.28 -1.47 -9.63
C ALA A 251 -1.62 0.01 -9.95
N ARG A 252 -0.87 0.95 -9.38
CA ARG A 252 -0.99 2.39 -9.60
C ARG A 252 -0.61 2.83 -11.02
N ASN A 253 0.42 2.22 -11.62
CA ASN A 253 0.94 2.59 -12.94
C ASN A 253 0.12 2.02 -14.11
N GLN A 254 -0.91 1.22 -13.87
CA GLN A 254 -1.89 0.86 -14.89
C GLN A 254 -2.76 2.07 -15.23
N ASP A 255 -3.14 2.25 -16.50
CA ASP A 255 -3.83 3.44 -17.06
C ASP A 255 -5.08 3.92 -16.30
N TYR A 256 -5.64 3.10 -15.40
CA TYR A 256 -6.80 3.39 -14.55
C TYR A 256 -6.50 3.24 -13.05
N GLY A 257 -5.22 3.19 -12.63
CA GLY A 257 -4.79 2.71 -11.31
C GLY A 257 -4.50 3.77 -10.25
N HIS A 258 -4.48 5.07 -10.58
CA HIS A 258 -4.21 6.12 -9.59
C HIS A 258 -5.32 6.21 -8.55
N PHE A 259 -5.06 5.73 -7.33
CA PHE A 259 -6.02 5.79 -6.22
C PHE A 259 -5.51 6.53 -4.97
N ASP A 260 -4.46 7.36 -5.13
CA ASP A 260 -3.92 8.19 -4.05
C ASP A 260 -4.99 9.10 -3.44
N ASP A 261 -5.86 9.66 -4.28
CA ASP A 261 -6.99 10.46 -3.85
C ASP A 261 -8.00 9.67 -3.01
N ILE A 262 -8.19 8.37 -3.33
CA ILE A 262 -9.04 7.48 -2.54
C ILE A 262 -8.40 7.23 -1.17
N LEU A 263 -7.11 6.91 -1.12
CA LEU A 263 -6.39 6.73 0.15
C LEU A 263 -6.43 8.01 0.99
N CYS A 264 -6.20 9.17 0.38
CA CYS A 264 -6.26 10.46 1.07
C CYS A 264 -7.66 10.76 1.63
N LYS A 265 -8.73 10.51 0.85
CA LYS A 265 -10.12 10.69 1.29
C LYS A 265 -10.54 9.67 2.34
N ALA A 266 -10.15 8.41 2.16
CA ALA A 266 -10.47 7.36 3.13
C ALA A 266 -9.79 7.61 4.49
N PHE A 267 -8.57 8.14 4.51
CA PHE A 267 -7.92 8.55 5.75
C PHE A 267 -8.70 9.63 6.51
N GLU A 268 -9.35 10.56 5.80
CA GLU A 268 -10.15 11.64 6.39
C GLU A 268 -11.63 11.24 6.56
N HIS A 269 -12.04 10.03 6.20
CA HIS A 269 -13.43 9.60 6.12
C HIS A 269 -14.29 10.52 5.25
N GLU A 270 -13.72 11.04 4.16
CA GLU A 270 -14.42 11.91 3.21
C GLU A 270 -15.12 11.10 2.13
N LEU A 271 -16.23 11.68 1.62
CA LEU A 271 -17.01 11.07 0.54
C LEU A 271 -16.15 10.67 -0.65
N ILE A 272 -16.23 9.39 -1.03
CA ILE A 272 -15.69 8.87 -2.28
C ILE A 272 -16.85 8.56 -3.21
N SER A 273 -16.79 9.06 -4.45
CA SER A 273 -17.76 8.76 -5.49
C SER A 273 -17.07 8.53 -6.83
N SER A 274 -17.64 7.64 -7.64
CA SER A 274 -17.14 7.36 -8.99
C SER A 274 -18.31 7.27 -9.96
N SER A 275 -18.21 7.98 -11.08
CA SER A 275 -19.22 8.01 -12.13
C SER A 275 -19.03 6.93 -13.20
N TYR A 276 -18.27 5.86 -12.93
CA TYR A 276 -18.11 4.77 -13.88
C TYR A 276 -19.46 4.17 -14.22
N LYS A 277 -19.85 4.27 -15.49
CA LYS A 277 -21.02 3.61 -16.05
C LYS A 277 -20.74 2.10 -16.13
N ILE A 278 -21.04 1.36 -15.08
CA ILE A 278 -21.13 -0.08 -15.16
C ILE A 278 -22.62 -0.42 -15.43
N ASN A 279 -22.95 -0.73 -16.68
CA ASN A 279 -24.21 -1.33 -17.12
C ASN A 279 -25.50 -0.65 -16.61
N GLY A 280 -25.57 0.70 -16.66
CA GLY A 280 -26.79 1.44 -16.28
C GLY A 280 -27.03 1.58 -14.77
N ARG A 281 -26.11 1.13 -13.93
CA ARG A 281 -26.20 1.26 -12.48
C ARG A 281 -25.84 2.67 -11.99
N HIS A 282 -26.35 3.02 -10.81
CA HIS A 282 -26.06 4.28 -10.14
C HIS A 282 -24.55 4.46 -9.88
N PRO A 283 -24.05 5.70 -9.77
CA PRO A 283 -22.64 5.95 -9.44
C PRO A 283 -22.26 5.29 -8.10
N LEU A 284 -21.10 4.67 -8.06
CA LEU A 284 -20.55 4.09 -6.84
C LEU A 284 -20.30 5.23 -5.83
N LYS A 285 -20.81 5.07 -4.60
CA LYS A 285 -20.68 6.09 -3.53
C LYS A 285 -20.45 5.43 -2.19
N VAL A 286 -19.45 5.91 -1.46
CA VAL A 286 -19.22 5.59 -0.05
C VAL A 286 -19.07 6.89 0.73
N GLU A 287 -19.99 7.14 1.69
CA GLU A 287 -20.06 8.43 2.40
C GLU A 287 -19.01 8.55 3.50
N TYR A 288 -18.73 7.45 4.17
CA TYR A 288 -17.78 7.38 5.28
C TYR A 288 -16.87 6.17 5.12
N PRO A 289 -15.87 6.23 4.22
CA PRO A 289 -14.95 5.12 3.99
C PRO A 289 -14.10 4.84 5.22
N SER A 290 -13.90 3.58 5.57
CA SER A 290 -13.11 3.10 6.69
C SER A 290 -12.02 2.16 6.17
N LEU A 291 -10.79 2.66 6.15
CA LEU A 291 -9.64 1.97 5.58
C LEU A 291 -8.41 2.17 6.46
N SER A 292 -7.76 1.08 6.82
CA SER A 292 -6.39 1.06 7.35
C SER A 292 -5.44 0.50 6.29
N ALA A 293 -4.17 0.86 6.35
CA ALA A 293 -3.18 0.35 5.40
C ALA A 293 -1.88 -0.03 6.13
N PHE A 294 -1.41 -1.26 5.92
CA PHE A 294 -0.12 -1.71 6.41
C PHE A 294 0.73 -2.23 5.26
N LEU A 295 1.86 -1.57 5.04
CA LEU A 295 2.78 -1.89 3.96
C LEU A 295 4.18 -2.12 4.51
N THR A 296 4.93 -3.02 3.88
CA THR A 296 6.37 -3.11 4.09
C THR A 296 7.09 -2.93 2.75
N GLY A 297 8.32 -2.44 2.79
CA GLY A 297 9.06 -2.23 1.56
C GLY A 297 10.53 -1.95 1.77
N THR A 298 11.22 -1.76 0.66
CA THR A 298 12.58 -1.22 0.61
C THR A 298 12.53 0.30 0.44
N PRO A 299 13.61 1.04 0.67
CA PRO A 299 13.67 2.47 0.38
C PRO A 299 13.25 2.79 -1.06
N SER A 300 13.73 2.05 -2.03
CA SER A 300 13.37 2.23 -3.44
C SER A 300 11.88 1.98 -3.71
N SER A 301 11.27 0.97 -3.08
CA SER A 301 9.84 0.70 -3.23
C SER A 301 8.95 1.78 -2.58
N LEU A 302 9.43 2.43 -1.51
CA LEU A 302 8.74 3.58 -0.93
C LEU A 302 8.72 4.77 -1.90
N ILE A 303 9.85 5.10 -2.53
CA ILE A 303 9.95 6.18 -3.52
C ILE A 303 9.04 5.92 -4.72
N LEU A 304 8.96 4.67 -5.18
CA LEU A 304 8.02 4.28 -6.24
C LEU A 304 6.55 4.43 -5.80
N PHE A 305 6.24 4.14 -4.54
CA PHE A 305 4.90 4.26 -3.98
C PHE A 305 4.54 5.72 -3.65
N ILE A 306 5.44 6.49 -3.08
CA ILE A 306 5.24 7.91 -2.73
C ILE A 306 6.38 8.73 -3.35
N PRO A 307 6.29 9.07 -4.64
CA PRO A 307 7.39 9.75 -5.35
C PRO A 307 7.57 11.20 -4.93
N THR A 308 6.56 11.85 -4.37
CA THR A 308 6.63 13.24 -3.90
C THR A 308 5.85 13.43 -2.61
N MET A 309 6.27 14.39 -1.79
CA MET A 309 5.55 14.77 -0.57
C MET A 309 4.31 15.63 -0.86
N GLU A 310 4.24 16.26 -2.04
CA GLU A 310 3.19 17.19 -2.44
C GLU A 310 1.80 16.54 -2.56
N THR A 311 1.74 15.23 -2.88
CA THR A 311 0.47 14.51 -3.01
C THR A 311 -0.32 14.41 -1.71
N GLY A 312 0.29 14.75 -0.58
CA GLY A 312 -0.30 14.61 0.75
C GLY A 312 -0.47 13.17 1.23
N LEU A 313 -0.12 12.17 0.41
CA LEU A 313 -0.18 10.76 0.81
C LEU A 313 0.89 10.45 1.86
N TYR A 314 2.11 10.97 1.67
CA TYR A 314 3.23 10.84 2.61
C TYR A 314 2.82 11.22 4.05
N ASN A 315 2.14 12.34 4.19
CA ASN A 315 1.76 12.90 5.48
C ASN A 315 0.78 12.03 6.27
N ARG A 316 0.14 11.04 5.62
CA ARG A 316 -0.87 10.16 6.19
C ARG A 316 -0.32 8.82 6.66
N PHE A 317 0.90 8.49 6.26
CA PHE A 317 1.57 7.26 6.70
C PHE A 317 2.41 7.49 7.95
N LEU A 318 2.20 6.65 8.95
CA LEU A 318 3.14 6.48 10.05
C LEU A 318 4.33 5.69 9.50
N ILE A 319 5.50 6.30 9.50
CA ILE A 319 6.71 5.74 8.88
C ILE A 319 7.62 5.20 9.95
N ASN A 320 8.06 3.96 9.76
CA ASN A 320 9.16 3.36 10.50
C ASN A 320 10.23 2.91 9.51
N THR A 321 11.49 3.27 9.74
CA THR A 321 12.61 2.87 8.88
C THR A 321 13.81 2.50 9.72
N PHE A 322 14.50 1.44 9.32
CA PHE A 322 15.69 0.97 10.01
C PHE A 322 16.60 0.18 9.07
N ARG A 323 17.84 0.00 9.49
CA ARG A 323 18.79 -0.96 8.96
C ARG A 323 19.25 -1.86 10.09
N LEU A 324 19.28 -3.16 9.86
CA LEU A 324 19.89 -4.10 10.80
C LEU A 324 21.40 -4.18 10.54
N PRO A 325 22.23 -4.33 11.59
CA PRO A 325 23.64 -4.66 11.44
C PRO A 325 23.81 -5.93 10.62
N ALA A 326 24.90 -6.03 9.86
CA ALA A 326 25.22 -7.22 9.08
C ALA A 326 25.71 -8.35 10.02
N ALA A 327 24.80 -8.99 10.73
CA ALA A 327 25.05 -10.09 11.63
C ALA A 327 24.18 -11.29 11.27
N TRP A 328 24.80 -12.46 11.19
CA TRP A 328 24.05 -13.71 11.01
C TRP A 328 23.35 -14.08 12.31
N GLN A 329 22.02 -14.30 12.23
CA GLN A 329 21.23 -14.79 13.36
C GLN A 329 21.13 -16.32 13.28
N ASP A 330 21.15 -16.99 14.43
CA ASP A 330 20.89 -18.43 14.48
C ASP A 330 19.44 -18.71 14.10
N VAL A 331 19.25 -19.23 12.89
CA VAL A 331 17.91 -19.54 12.32
C VAL A 331 17.34 -20.86 12.84
N PHE A 332 18.13 -21.64 13.58
CA PHE A 332 17.73 -22.91 14.19
C PHE A 332 17.57 -22.81 15.71
N ALA A 333 17.71 -21.60 16.27
CA ALA A 333 17.49 -21.39 17.69
C ALA A 333 16.09 -21.85 18.11
N GLU A 334 15.99 -22.58 19.22
CA GLU A 334 14.72 -23.04 19.77
C GLU A 334 13.83 -21.84 20.13
N GLU A 335 12.64 -21.79 19.56
CA GLU A 335 11.63 -20.79 19.92
C GLU A 335 10.91 -21.22 21.22
N LYS A 336 10.92 -20.35 22.22
CA LYS A 336 10.19 -20.59 23.47
C LYS A 336 8.68 -20.67 23.26
N VAL A 337 8.18 -19.93 22.28
CA VAL A 337 6.77 -19.87 21.89
C VAL A 337 6.72 -19.88 20.37
N ARG A 338 5.93 -20.78 19.80
CA ARG A 338 5.72 -20.83 18.34
C ARG A 338 4.89 -19.63 17.92
N ALA A 339 5.46 -18.76 17.09
CA ALA A 339 4.84 -17.55 16.62
C ALA A 339 3.46 -17.80 15.97
N ASP A 340 3.34 -18.87 15.18
CA ASP A 340 2.10 -19.25 14.49
C ASP A 340 0.96 -19.58 15.47
N ASP A 341 1.25 -20.33 16.54
CA ASP A 341 0.27 -20.72 17.55
C ASP A 341 -0.18 -19.51 18.37
N LEU A 342 0.78 -18.68 18.79
CA LEU A 342 0.50 -17.45 19.53
C LEU A 342 -0.39 -16.51 18.73
N PHE A 343 -0.03 -16.22 17.47
CA PHE A 343 -0.81 -15.28 16.64
C PHE A 343 -2.17 -15.84 16.23
N ASN A 344 -2.32 -17.15 16.12
CA ASN A 344 -3.63 -17.76 15.92
C ASN A 344 -4.55 -17.58 17.15
N GLU A 345 -4.03 -17.75 18.37
CA GLU A 345 -4.77 -17.47 19.62
C GLU A 345 -5.10 -15.99 19.77
N LEU A 346 -4.11 -15.11 19.59
CA LEU A 346 -4.30 -13.67 19.67
C LEU A 346 -5.32 -13.17 18.64
N SER A 347 -5.29 -13.68 17.41
CA SER A 347 -6.28 -13.36 16.37
C SER A 347 -7.70 -13.70 16.83
N MET A 348 -7.92 -14.85 17.46
CA MET A 348 -9.24 -15.21 17.99
C MET A 348 -9.69 -14.24 19.09
N ARG A 349 -8.81 -13.89 20.03
CA ARG A 349 -9.09 -12.94 21.13
C ARG A 349 -9.41 -11.54 20.59
N PHE A 350 -8.62 -11.03 19.64
CA PHE A 350 -8.89 -9.74 19.00
C PHE A 350 -10.20 -9.73 18.20
N ALA A 351 -10.50 -10.80 17.46
CA ALA A 351 -11.76 -10.92 16.73
C ALA A 351 -12.97 -10.89 17.69
N GLN A 352 -12.90 -11.56 18.83
CA GLN A 352 -13.95 -11.53 19.86
C GLN A 352 -14.15 -10.13 20.45
N MET A 353 -13.05 -9.39 20.72
CA MET A 353 -13.13 -7.99 21.18
C MET A 353 -13.73 -7.08 20.10
N ALA A 354 -13.27 -7.21 18.87
CA ALA A 354 -13.73 -6.39 17.74
C ALA A 354 -15.23 -6.60 17.46
N LEU A 355 -15.71 -7.84 17.50
CA LEU A 355 -17.13 -8.15 17.34
C LEU A 355 -17.98 -7.63 18.50
N PHE A 356 -17.49 -7.71 19.73
CA PHE A 356 -18.14 -7.07 20.87
C PHE A 356 -18.22 -5.55 20.68
N LEU A 357 -17.12 -4.90 20.30
CA LEU A 357 -17.07 -3.45 20.10
C LEU A 357 -17.91 -2.99 18.89
N LYS A 358 -18.07 -3.83 17.88
CA LYS A 358 -18.97 -3.57 16.74
C LYS A 358 -20.42 -3.35 17.23
N ASP A 359 -20.87 -4.16 18.16
CA ASP A 359 -22.24 -4.10 18.70
C ASP A 359 -22.34 -3.17 19.93
N SER A 360 -21.22 -2.65 20.43
CA SER A 360 -21.12 -1.70 21.55
C SER A 360 -20.38 -0.42 21.09
N PRO A 361 -21.07 0.53 20.43
CA PRO A 361 -20.46 1.77 19.93
C PRO A 361 -19.67 2.49 21.03
N THR A 362 -18.51 3.00 20.67
CA THR A 362 -17.55 3.54 21.65
C THR A 362 -17.02 4.89 21.21
N GLU A 363 -17.23 5.93 22.00
CA GLU A 363 -16.57 7.21 21.88
C GLU A 363 -15.42 7.30 22.89
N VAL A 364 -14.17 7.41 22.40
CA VAL A 364 -13.01 7.61 23.28
C VAL A 364 -12.78 9.11 23.47
N LYS A 365 -12.50 9.49 24.72
CA LYS A 365 -12.27 10.89 25.13
C LYS A 365 -10.91 11.03 25.80
N LEU A 366 -10.24 12.15 25.53
CA LEU A 366 -9.06 12.57 26.28
C LEU A 366 -9.51 13.44 27.47
N THR A 367 -8.81 13.32 28.59
CA THR A 367 -8.99 14.22 29.73
C THR A 367 -8.50 15.64 29.40
N ASP A 368 -8.92 16.65 30.13
CA ASP A 368 -8.47 18.03 29.87
C ASP A 368 -6.97 18.21 30.10
N THR A 369 -6.38 17.45 31.00
CA THR A 369 -4.92 17.41 31.21
C THR A 369 -4.22 16.85 29.98
N GLN A 370 -4.69 15.73 29.43
CA GLN A 370 -4.15 15.12 28.21
C GLN A 370 -4.31 16.04 27.01
N LYS A 371 -5.45 16.74 26.86
CA LYS A 371 -5.67 17.73 25.79
C LYS A 371 -4.68 18.90 25.87
N LYS A 372 -4.41 19.40 27.08
CA LYS A 372 -3.42 20.47 27.29
C LYS A 372 -2.02 20.00 26.90
N GLU A 373 -1.63 18.82 27.36
CA GLU A 373 -0.33 18.25 27.06
C GLU A 373 -0.18 17.95 25.55
N PHE A 374 -1.21 17.37 24.92
CA PHE A 374 -1.26 17.15 23.47
C PHE A 374 -1.00 18.44 22.69
N ASN A 375 -1.74 19.51 23.04
CA ASN A 375 -1.58 20.79 22.36
C ASN A 375 -0.20 21.41 22.62
N ARG A 376 0.36 21.26 23.81
CA ARG A 376 1.71 21.73 24.14
C ARG A 376 2.76 21.04 23.26
N VAL A 377 2.71 19.69 23.19
CA VAL A 377 3.68 18.89 22.44
C VAL A 377 3.60 19.22 20.94
N PHE A 378 2.43 19.18 20.34
CA PHE A 378 2.29 19.42 18.90
C PHE A 378 2.51 20.89 18.51
N THR A 379 2.26 21.86 19.42
CA THR A 379 2.63 23.26 19.19
C THR A 379 4.15 23.43 19.16
N GLN A 380 4.86 22.77 20.09
CA GLN A 380 6.33 22.82 20.09
C GLN A 380 6.89 22.14 18.83
N LEU A 381 6.40 20.93 18.51
CA LEU A 381 6.85 20.19 17.34
C LEU A 381 6.62 20.98 16.03
N LEU A 382 5.50 21.69 15.88
CA LEU A 382 5.26 22.57 14.75
C LEU A 382 6.27 23.71 14.67
N LYS A 383 6.57 24.37 15.81
CA LYS A 383 7.56 25.46 15.85
C LYS A 383 8.96 24.99 15.48
N ASP A 384 9.36 23.85 16.04
CA ASP A 384 10.69 23.27 15.77
C ASP A 384 10.83 22.88 14.30
N THR A 385 9.75 22.33 13.71
CA THR A 385 9.71 21.95 12.29
C THR A 385 9.73 23.16 11.37
N ASP A 386 9.00 24.23 11.69
CA ASP A 386 8.97 25.49 10.96
C ASP A 386 10.35 26.14 10.92
N GLN A 387 11.08 26.13 12.05
CA GLN A 387 12.44 26.65 12.12
C GLN A 387 13.44 25.90 11.24
N LEU A 388 13.16 24.62 10.90
CA LEU A 388 13.97 23.84 9.96
C LEU A 388 13.71 24.22 8.49
N GLY A 389 12.73 25.09 8.20
CA GLY A 389 12.39 25.55 6.86
C GLY A 389 11.84 24.45 5.94
N ASN A 390 11.23 23.40 6.50
CA ASN A 390 10.71 22.26 5.75
C ASN A 390 9.17 22.23 5.82
N ASP A 391 8.52 22.93 4.91
CA ASP A 391 7.06 23.08 4.85
C ASP A 391 6.32 21.73 4.69
N ASP A 392 6.93 20.77 4.00
CA ASP A 392 6.33 19.44 3.81
C ASP A 392 6.16 18.70 5.13
N LEU A 393 7.12 18.82 6.04
CA LEU A 393 7.06 18.19 7.37
C LEU A 393 6.01 18.84 8.29
N LEU A 394 5.62 20.11 8.06
CA LEU A 394 4.50 20.72 8.81
C LEU A 394 3.18 19.97 8.55
N GLY A 395 3.00 19.47 7.33
CA GLY A 395 1.88 18.60 6.97
C GLY A 395 1.91 17.28 7.75
N VAL A 396 3.11 16.67 7.89
CA VAL A 396 3.30 15.43 8.66
C VAL A 396 2.92 15.65 10.13
N VAL A 397 3.43 16.72 10.78
CA VAL A 397 3.13 17.02 12.19
C VAL A 397 1.62 17.10 12.42
N LYS A 398 0.88 17.82 11.54
CA LYS A 398 -0.58 17.96 11.67
C LYS A 398 -1.31 16.61 11.57
N ARG A 399 -0.87 15.71 10.68
CA ARG A 399 -1.48 14.37 10.51
C ARG A 399 -1.06 13.41 11.62
N TYR A 400 0.15 13.53 12.14
CA TYR A 400 0.60 12.75 13.28
C TYR A 400 -0.16 13.07 14.57
N GLY A 401 -0.68 14.31 14.71
CA GLY A 401 -1.66 14.62 15.74
C GLY A 401 -2.93 13.78 15.62
N VAL A 402 -3.49 13.63 14.42
CA VAL A 402 -4.65 12.74 14.18
C VAL A 402 -4.32 11.29 14.50
N ILE A 403 -3.14 10.81 14.06
CA ILE A 403 -2.71 9.43 14.29
C ILE A 403 -2.52 9.16 15.80
N THR A 404 -1.94 10.10 16.56
CA THR A 404 -1.84 9.99 18.03
C THR A 404 -3.21 9.79 18.66
N ALA A 405 -4.20 10.60 18.31
CA ALA A 405 -5.56 10.46 18.80
C ALA A 405 -6.16 9.10 18.44
N ARG A 406 -5.90 8.59 17.24
CA ARG A 406 -6.33 7.26 16.78
C ARG A 406 -5.67 6.12 17.56
N ILE A 407 -4.38 6.22 17.91
CA ILE A 407 -3.71 5.20 18.73
C ILE A 407 -4.28 5.21 20.16
N CYS A 408 -4.51 6.39 20.75
CA CYS A 408 -5.22 6.49 22.04
C CYS A 408 -6.60 5.80 21.96
N CYS A 409 -7.30 6.00 20.85
CA CYS A 409 -8.61 5.39 20.60
C CYS A 409 -8.51 3.85 20.54
N ILE A 410 -7.52 3.30 19.81
CA ILE A 410 -7.30 1.85 19.68
C ILE A 410 -7.03 1.22 21.04
N PHE A 411 -6.07 1.77 21.79
CA PHE A 411 -5.67 1.21 23.09
C PHE A 411 -6.83 1.20 24.08
N SER A 412 -7.57 2.32 24.18
CA SER A 412 -8.73 2.43 25.06
C SER A 412 -9.87 1.49 24.67
N ALA A 413 -10.11 1.33 23.36
CA ALA A 413 -11.15 0.43 22.86
C ALA A 413 -10.80 -1.04 23.11
N ILE A 414 -9.53 -1.42 22.96
CA ILE A 414 -9.09 -2.80 23.24
C ILE A 414 -9.24 -3.14 24.71
N ASP A 415 -8.90 -2.24 25.65
CA ASP A 415 -9.15 -2.47 27.07
C ASP A 415 -10.65 -2.60 27.37
N LYS A 416 -11.49 -1.72 26.77
CA LYS A 416 -12.95 -1.85 26.87
C LYS A 416 -13.42 -3.21 26.38
N GLY A 417 -12.91 -3.65 25.21
CA GLY A 417 -13.25 -4.96 24.62
C GLY A 417 -12.81 -6.13 25.48
N ALA A 418 -11.63 -6.06 26.08
CA ALA A 418 -11.09 -7.09 26.98
C ALA A 418 -11.93 -7.21 28.27
N MET A 419 -12.34 -6.07 28.83
CA MET A 419 -13.16 -6.00 30.05
C MET A 419 -14.66 -6.17 29.79
N ARG A 420 -15.10 -6.26 28.53
CA ARG A 420 -16.52 -6.33 28.14
C ARG A 420 -17.37 -5.21 28.76
N MET A 421 -16.84 -3.98 28.78
CA MET A 421 -17.56 -2.84 29.33
C MET A 421 -18.65 -2.36 28.38
N GLU A 422 -19.87 -2.16 28.86
CA GLU A 422 -21.02 -1.73 28.02
C GLU A 422 -21.17 -0.20 27.93
N THR A 423 -20.20 0.57 28.45
CA THR A 423 -20.23 2.03 28.41
C THR A 423 -20.05 2.57 26.99
N LEU A 424 -20.80 3.61 26.62
CA LEU A 424 -20.65 4.28 25.32
C LEU A 424 -19.41 5.19 25.28
N GLU A 425 -19.01 5.74 26.41
CA GLU A 425 -17.88 6.66 26.52
C GLU A 425 -16.76 6.02 27.36
N VAL A 426 -15.52 6.16 26.85
CA VAL A 426 -14.32 5.68 27.53
C VAL A 426 -13.27 6.79 27.56
N TYR A 427 -12.70 7.06 28.72
CA TYR A 427 -11.56 7.97 28.82
C TYR A 427 -10.24 7.22 28.59
N CYS A 428 -9.38 7.80 27.75
CA CYS A 428 -8.03 7.29 27.55
C CYS A 428 -7.24 7.34 28.87
N SER A 429 -6.56 6.26 29.23
CA SER A 429 -5.66 6.26 30.38
C SER A 429 -4.42 7.12 30.11
N ASP A 430 -3.79 7.66 31.16
CA ASP A 430 -2.54 8.41 31.01
C ASP A 430 -1.40 7.53 30.49
N ALA A 431 -1.42 6.24 30.79
CA ALA A 431 -0.49 5.26 30.26
C ALA A 431 -0.62 5.16 28.72
N HIS A 432 -1.82 4.91 28.21
CA HIS A 432 -2.09 4.82 26.77
C HIS A 432 -1.78 6.12 26.02
N PHE A 433 -2.12 7.26 26.63
CA PHE A 433 -1.82 8.58 26.07
C PHE A 433 -0.30 8.81 25.91
N LYS A 434 0.48 8.51 26.96
CA LYS A 434 1.94 8.61 26.91
C LYS A 434 2.56 7.67 25.88
N ALA A 435 2.10 6.42 25.85
CA ALA A 435 2.57 5.44 24.84
C ALA A 435 2.27 5.91 23.41
N ALA A 436 1.06 6.38 23.14
CA ALA A 436 0.67 6.87 21.82
C ALA A 436 1.51 8.07 21.37
N LEU A 437 1.77 9.02 22.28
CA LEU A 437 2.66 10.15 22.00
C LEU A 437 4.09 9.69 21.68
N ALA A 438 4.67 8.84 22.51
CA ALA A 438 6.05 8.38 22.33
C ALA A 438 6.23 7.62 21.01
N ILE A 439 5.30 6.71 20.66
CA ILE A 439 5.30 5.99 19.38
C ILE A 439 5.29 6.97 18.21
N VAL A 440 4.38 7.94 18.22
CA VAL A 440 4.22 8.86 17.09
C VAL A 440 5.40 9.83 16.98
N LEU A 441 5.94 10.33 18.08
CA LEU A 441 7.12 11.19 18.08
C LEU A 441 8.36 10.46 17.57
N CYS A 442 8.57 9.20 17.95
CA CYS A 442 9.64 8.38 17.41
C CYS A 442 9.46 8.18 15.89
N CYS A 443 8.26 7.82 15.42
CA CYS A 443 7.97 7.71 13.99
C CYS A 443 8.12 9.04 13.23
N PHE A 444 7.98 10.19 13.90
CA PHE A 444 8.25 11.48 13.28
C PHE A 444 9.74 11.65 12.96
N GLU A 445 10.64 11.19 13.83
CA GLU A 445 12.07 11.18 13.54
C GLU A 445 12.39 10.29 12.31
N HIS A 446 11.77 9.12 12.20
CA HIS A 446 11.88 8.27 11.00
C HIS A 446 11.37 8.98 9.75
N SER A 447 10.24 9.70 9.85
CA SER A 447 9.70 10.49 8.73
C SER A 447 10.64 11.59 8.28
N LYS A 448 11.31 12.29 9.20
CA LYS A 448 12.30 13.32 8.85
C LYS A 448 13.42 12.74 8.00
N LEU A 449 13.97 11.60 8.40
CA LEU A 449 15.05 10.95 7.65
C LEU A 449 14.57 10.52 6.25
N VAL A 450 13.43 9.85 6.17
CA VAL A 450 12.89 9.36 4.88
C VAL A 450 12.51 10.51 3.95
N SER A 451 12.06 11.66 4.49
CA SER A 451 11.70 12.84 3.68
C SER A 451 12.87 13.37 2.87
N THR A 452 14.10 13.28 3.36
CA THR A 452 15.31 13.70 2.63
C THR A 452 15.54 12.82 1.40
N SER A 453 15.37 11.50 1.54
CA SER A 453 15.50 10.55 0.43
C SER A 453 14.42 10.72 -0.64
N VAL A 454 13.17 11.01 -0.23
CA VAL A 454 12.06 11.29 -1.18
C VAL A 454 12.28 12.61 -1.93
N LYS A 455 12.87 13.62 -1.28
CA LYS A 455 13.19 14.92 -1.93
C LYS A 455 14.34 14.79 -2.94
N SER A 456 15.43 14.13 -2.58
CA SER A 456 16.55 13.91 -3.50
C SER A 456 16.11 13.17 -4.76
N SER A 457 15.33 12.12 -4.61
CA SER A 457 14.79 11.38 -5.77
C SER A 457 13.74 12.17 -6.57
N ALA A 458 13.01 13.12 -5.97
CA ALA A 458 12.11 14.01 -6.70
C ALA A 458 12.88 15.14 -7.44
N GLU A 459 14.05 15.51 -6.97
CA GLU A 459 14.98 16.40 -7.67
C GLU A 459 15.71 15.67 -8.79
N ASP A 460 16.05 14.40 -8.62
CA ASP A 460 16.63 13.51 -9.63
C ASP A 460 15.57 13.02 -10.64
N THR A 461 14.27 12.92 -10.26
CA THR A 461 13.14 12.65 -11.16
C THR A 461 12.50 13.93 -11.75
N LYS A 462 12.86 15.13 -11.31
CA LYS A 462 12.90 16.21 -12.30
C LYS A 462 13.88 15.71 -13.32
N PRO A 463 13.43 15.35 -14.56
CA PRO A 463 14.37 14.82 -15.52
C PRO A 463 15.53 15.81 -15.44
N LEU A 464 16.74 15.34 -15.14
CA LEU A 464 17.94 15.98 -15.64
C LEU A 464 17.47 16.39 -16.99
N GLN A 465 17.20 17.66 -17.19
CA GLN A 465 16.74 18.11 -18.48
C GLN A 465 17.85 17.61 -19.40
N SER A 466 17.64 16.39 -19.86
CA SER A 466 18.39 15.90 -21.02
C SER A 466 18.17 17.03 -21.96
N PRO A 467 19.23 17.80 -22.26
CA PRO A 467 19.11 19.18 -22.71
C PRO A 467 17.95 19.18 -23.69
N ASP A 468 16.88 19.88 -23.32
CA ASP A 468 15.52 19.81 -23.90
C ASP A 468 15.74 19.51 -25.36
N ASN A 469 15.09 18.52 -25.96
CA ASN A 469 15.36 18.13 -27.34
C ASN A 469 15.51 19.34 -28.25
N LEU A 470 14.90 20.46 -27.87
CA LEU A 470 15.15 21.77 -28.44
C LEU A 470 16.60 22.24 -28.16
N SER A 471 17.10 22.17 -26.96
CA SER A 471 18.48 22.57 -26.62
C SER A 471 19.51 21.65 -27.29
N ARG A 472 19.26 20.33 -27.34
CA ARG A 472 20.11 19.36 -28.07
C ARG A 472 20.12 19.62 -29.57
N LEU A 473 18.96 20.02 -30.14
CA LEU A 473 18.85 20.37 -31.55
C LEU A 473 19.59 21.70 -31.81
N LEU A 474 19.36 22.73 -30.97
CA LEU A 474 19.94 24.06 -31.15
C LEU A 474 21.46 24.12 -30.95
N THR A 475 22.04 23.30 -30.04
CA THR A 475 23.51 23.26 -29.84
C THR A 475 24.28 22.67 -31.01
N LYS A 476 23.63 21.84 -31.82
CA LYS A 476 24.23 21.24 -33.02
C LYS A 476 23.93 21.98 -34.33
N LEU A 477 22.97 22.91 -34.30
CA LEU A 477 22.62 23.72 -35.47
C LEU A 477 23.58 24.91 -35.64
N LYS A 478 23.87 25.26 -36.90
CA LYS A 478 24.64 26.46 -37.26
C LYS A 478 23.82 27.72 -36.90
N LYS A 479 24.48 28.88 -36.75
CA LYS A 479 23.83 30.15 -36.41
C LYS A 479 22.69 30.51 -37.39
N SER A 480 22.82 30.15 -38.68
CA SER A 480 21.75 30.23 -39.66
C SER A 480 21.56 28.85 -40.29
N PHE A 481 20.34 28.37 -40.38
CA PHE A 481 20.00 27.02 -40.82
C PHE A 481 18.64 26.96 -41.54
N SER A 482 18.47 25.94 -42.37
CA SER A 482 17.22 25.63 -43.04
C SER A 482 16.39 24.58 -42.25
N ALA A 483 15.08 24.53 -42.50
CA ALA A 483 14.23 23.47 -41.99
C ALA A 483 14.71 22.05 -42.38
N LYS A 484 15.30 21.94 -43.58
CA LYS A 484 15.82 20.67 -44.09
C LYS A 484 17.04 20.21 -43.27
N GLU A 485 17.96 21.12 -42.93
CA GLU A 485 19.11 20.82 -42.07
C GLU A 485 18.67 20.47 -40.65
N ALA A 486 17.69 21.18 -40.09
CA ALA A 486 17.14 20.86 -38.79
C ALA A 486 16.47 19.47 -38.77
N CYS A 487 15.77 19.07 -39.84
CA CYS A 487 15.17 17.73 -39.94
C CYS A 487 16.23 16.63 -40.09
N ALA A 488 17.29 16.86 -40.89
CA ALA A 488 18.38 15.89 -41.03
C ALA A 488 19.09 15.64 -39.68
N LEU A 489 19.37 16.72 -38.96
CA LEU A 489 19.93 16.62 -37.61
C LEU A 489 18.95 15.99 -36.61
N GLY A 490 17.64 16.21 -36.77
CA GLY A 490 16.61 15.57 -36.00
C GLY A 490 16.59 14.05 -36.18
N GLU A 491 16.77 13.56 -37.43
CA GLU A 491 16.89 12.14 -37.72
C GLU A 491 18.11 11.51 -37.03
N GLU A 492 19.25 12.20 -36.98
CA GLU A 492 20.45 11.77 -36.20
C GLU A 492 20.17 11.72 -34.68
N LEU A 493 19.26 12.53 -34.19
CA LEU A 493 18.84 12.59 -32.79
C LEU A 493 17.63 11.69 -32.46
N ASN A 494 17.22 10.82 -33.39
CA ASN A 494 16.03 9.96 -33.32
C ASN A 494 14.71 10.76 -33.11
N LEU A 495 14.61 11.95 -33.69
CA LEU A 495 13.41 12.79 -33.65
C LEU A 495 12.66 12.70 -34.98
N SER A 496 11.34 12.53 -34.94
CA SER A 496 10.50 12.61 -36.12
C SER A 496 10.48 14.02 -36.74
N ARG A 497 10.25 14.15 -38.02
CA ARG A 497 10.13 15.47 -38.71
C ARG A 497 9.07 16.36 -38.07
N SER A 498 7.92 15.78 -37.69
CA SER A 498 6.86 16.51 -36.99
C SER A 498 7.34 17.06 -35.64
N THR A 499 8.11 16.29 -34.88
CA THR A 499 8.73 16.70 -33.63
C THR A 499 9.72 17.84 -33.85
N VAL A 500 10.54 17.78 -34.89
CA VAL A 500 11.48 18.88 -35.21
C VAL A 500 10.74 20.17 -35.53
N TYR A 501 9.68 20.13 -36.33
CA TYR A 501 8.88 21.32 -36.62
C TYR A 501 8.20 21.87 -35.35
N TYR A 502 7.70 21.01 -34.47
CA TYR A 502 7.19 21.43 -33.16
C TYR A 502 8.26 22.14 -32.32
N LEU A 503 9.47 21.58 -32.26
CA LEU A 503 10.59 22.15 -31.51
C LEU A 503 11.05 23.50 -32.09
N LEU A 504 11.10 23.65 -33.43
CA LEU A 504 11.40 24.93 -34.07
C LEU A 504 10.36 25.99 -33.70
N ASN A 505 9.07 25.65 -33.73
CA ASN A 505 8.00 26.57 -33.32
C ASN A 505 8.08 26.91 -31.82
N LYS A 506 8.42 25.95 -30.95
CA LYS A 506 8.68 26.17 -29.53
C LYS A 506 9.87 27.14 -29.33
N GLY A 507 10.94 26.94 -30.08
CA GLY A 507 12.12 27.82 -30.06
C GLY A 507 11.82 29.25 -30.51
N ILE A 508 10.94 29.42 -31.51
CA ILE A 508 10.48 30.75 -31.95
C ILE A 508 9.66 31.43 -30.86
N LYS A 509 8.71 30.71 -30.25
CA LYS A 509 7.89 31.24 -29.14
C LYS A 509 8.74 31.60 -27.92
N ALA A 510 9.79 30.85 -27.64
CA ALA A 510 10.74 31.09 -26.57
C ALA A 510 11.78 32.18 -26.89
N GLY A 511 11.72 32.79 -28.07
CA GLY A 511 12.66 33.84 -28.49
C GLY A 511 14.07 33.37 -28.80
N ARG A 512 14.34 32.07 -28.83
CA ARG A 512 15.66 31.46 -29.09
C ARG A 512 15.96 31.30 -30.59
N ILE A 513 14.96 31.33 -31.43
CA ILE A 513 15.03 31.23 -32.90
C ILE A 513 14.24 32.38 -33.51
N SER A 514 14.74 32.98 -34.58
CA SER A 514 13.96 33.84 -35.47
C SER A 514 13.80 33.20 -36.83
N LYS A 515 12.59 33.32 -37.41
CA LYS A 515 12.32 32.91 -38.79
C LYS A 515 12.67 34.07 -39.73
N LEU A 516 13.58 33.84 -40.65
CA LEU A 516 14.02 34.84 -41.63
C LEU A 516 13.13 34.83 -42.89
N ALA A 517 12.84 33.65 -43.42
CA ALA A 517 12.00 33.41 -44.57
C ALA A 517 11.35 32.03 -44.51
N HIS A 518 10.55 31.66 -45.50
CA HIS A 518 9.95 30.31 -45.51
C HIS A 518 11.04 29.23 -45.50
N GLY A 519 11.08 28.44 -44.40
CA GLY A 519 12.04 27.36 -44.22
C GLY A 519 13.45 27.79 -43.79
N SER A 520 13.73 29.06 -43.52
CA SER A 520 15.05 29.57 -43.07
C SER A 520 14.95 30.22 -41.68
N TYR A 521 15.88 29.91 -40.81
CA TYR A 521 15.92 30.27 -39.42
C TYR A 521 17.28 30.79 -38.96
N ILE A 522 17.31 31.59 -37.93
CA ILE A 522 18.55 32.03 -37.26
C ILE A 522 18.41 31.85 -35.73
N LEU A 523 19.51 31.38 -35.12
CA LEU A 523 19.61 31.29 -33.67
C LEU A 523 19.79 32.69 -33.08
N LYS A 524 19.00 33.03 -32.08
CA LYS A 524 19.22 34.20 -31.23
C LYS A 524 20.07 33.72 -30.03
N ILE A 525 21.33 34.12 -30.00
CA ILE A 525 22.26 33.87 -28.89
C ILE A 525 21.95 34.82 -27.76
#